data_915a5d5a806e2a2197ee30a67e158cd2
#
_entry.id   915a5d5a806e2a2197ee30a67e158cd2
#
_cell.length_a   1.000
_cell.length_b   1.000
_cell.length_c   1.000
_cell.angle_alpha   90.00
_cell.angle_beta   90.00
_cell.angle_gamma   90.00
#
_symmetry.space_group_name_H-M   'P 1'
#
loop_
_entity.id
_entity.type
_entity.pdbx_description
1 polymer ?
#
loop_
_entity_poly.entity_id
_entity_poly.type
_entity_poly.pdbx_seq_one_letter_code
_entity_poly.pdbx_strand_id
1 'polypeptide(L)'
;PCFMGWIRGNRPPKVAEETLASTWALPSFAKDDRPDHPTPKPLDAFGIPMRQHVARGGLCYEPFCGSGSQIMAGEANGRRVFAMEISPAYIDVAVERWQADTGRDAILEGDGRTFGQVRTERLGDNADAPADAPDKDADPEPARKPKSAA
;
A
#
# COMPACT_ATOMS: atom_id res chain seq x y z
N PRO A 1 -18.06 1.59 8.76
CA PRO A 1 -17.47 2.06 10.02
C PRO A 1 -16.01 1.65 10.13
N CYS A 2 -15.16 2.54 10.69
CA CYS A 2 -13.81 2.20 11.08
C CYS A 2 -13.79 1.96 12.60
N PHE A 3 -13.07 0.92 13.01
CA PHE A 3 -12.91 0.60 14.42
C PHE A 3 -11.46 0.87 14.84
N MET A 4 -11.30 1.47 16.00
CA MET A 4 -10.00 1.67 16.63
C MET A 4 -9.89 0.74 17.84
N GLY A 5 -8.82 -0.05 17.89
CA GLY A 5 -8.52 -0.95 18.99
C GLY A 5 -7.10 -0.79 19.50
N TRP A 6 -6.85 -1.20 20.74
CA TRP A 6 -5.52 -1.23 21.34
C TRP A 6 -5.43 -2.29 22.42
N ILE A 7 -4.23 -2.74 22.71
CA ILE A 7 -3.95 -3.62 23.84
C ILE A 7 -4.11 -2.81 25.13
N ARG A 8 -4.74 -3.41 26.14
CA ARG A 8 -4.94 -2.77 27.46
C ARG A 8 -3.62 -2.14 27.97
N GLY A 9 -3.68 -0.88 28.35
CA GLY A 9 -2.53 -0.12 28.82
C GLY A 9 -1.72 0.58 27.73
N ASN A 10 -1.92 0.26 26.46
CA ASN A 10 -1.16 0.82 25.32
C ASN A 10 -2.06 1.62 24.36
N ARG A 11 -2.91 2.47 24.90
CA ARG A 11 -3.72 3.36 24.06
C ARG A 11 -2.80 4.27 23.22
N PRO A 12 -2.93 4.31 21.89
CA PRO A 12 -2.13 5.22 21.07
C PRO A 12 -2.36 6.67 21.49
N PRO A 13 -1.30 7.48 21.53
CA PRO A 13 -1.44 8.89 21.82
C PRO A 13 -2.25 9.58 20.71
N LYS A 14 -2.97 10.62 21.06
CA LYS A 14 -3.51 11.57 20.10
C LYS A 14 -2.41 12.60 19.83
N VAL A 15 -1.89 12.63 18.61
CA VAL A 15 -0.81 13.59 18.22
C VAL A 15 -1.36 14.83 17.51
N ALA A 16 -2.61 14.80 17.03
CA ALA A 16 -3.25 15.96 16.45
C ALA A 16 -3.80 16.88 17.54
N GLU A 17 -3.60 18.19 17.37
CA GLU A 17 -4.16 19.21 18.26
C GLU A 17 -5.67 19.30 18.12
N GLU A 18 -6.18 19.15 16.89
CA GLU A 18 -7.61 19.21 16.60
C GLU A 18 -8.32 17.87 16.79
N THR A 19 -9.56 17.94 17.29
CA THR A 19 -10.44 16.79 17.32
C THR A 19 -11.21 16.73 16.02
N LEU A 20 -10.91 15.74 15.19
CA LEU A 20 -11.65 15.52 13.95
C LEU A 20 -13.04 14.95 14.25
N ALA A 21 -14.00 15.24 13.35
CA ALA A 21 -15.33 14.67 13.45
C ALA A 21 -15.29 13.13 13.44
N SER A 22 -16.24 12.50 14.09
CA SER A 22 -16.41 11.05 14.10
C SER A 22 -16.94 10.50 12.77
N THR A 23 -17.48 11.38 11.92
CA THR A 23 -17.97 11.06 10.58
C THR A 23 -17.14 11.81 9.57
N TRP A 24 -16.59 11.11 8.58
CA TRP A 24 -15.78 11.69 7.51
C TRP A 24 -16.53 11.59 6.19
N ALA A 25 -16.77 12.74 5.55
CA ALA A 25 -17.22 12.79 4.17
C ALA A 25 -16.01 12.60 3.26
N LEU A 26 -15.79 11.37 2.81
CA LEU A 26 -14.70 11.06 1.87
C LEU A 26 -15.25 11.15 0.44
N PRO A 27 -14.47 11.72 -0.51
CA PRO A 27 -14.87 11.73 -1.89
C PRO A 27 -15.01 10.28 -2.38
N SER A 28 -16.13 9.99 -3.03
CA SER A 28 -16.25 8.75 -3.80
C SER A 28 -15.75 9.02 -5.22
N PHE A 29 -14.99 8.12 -5.79
CA PHE A 29 -14.64 8.21 -7.20
C PHE A 29 -15.92 8.11 -8.03
N ALA A 30 -16.15 9.06 -8.93
CA ALA A 30 -17.16 8.90 -9.96
C ALA A 30 -16.83 7.64 -10.79
N LYS A 31 -17.87 7.02 -11.38
CA LYS A 31 -17.71 5.74 -12.09
C LYS A 31 -16.68 5.83 -13.23
N ASP A 32 -16.56 7.03 -13.81
CA ASP A 32 -15.68 7.32 -14.95
C ASP A 32 -14.25 7.77 -14.55
N ASP A 33 -14.05 8.14 -13.27
CA ASP A 33 -12.75 8.55 -12.72
C ASP A 33 -12.03 7.43 -11.98
N ARG A 34 -12.53 6.19 -12.08
CA ARG A 34 -11.86 5.05 -11.44
C ARG A 34 -10.61 4.71 -12.25
N PRO A 35 -9.42 4.78 -11.64
CA PRO A 35 -8.25 4.14 -12.22
C PRO A 35 -8.60 2.67 -12.54
N ASP A 36 -7.94 2.07 -13.51
CA ASP A 36 -8.14 0.67 -13.94
C ASP A 36 -8.05 -0.40 -12.82
N HIS A 37 -7.91 0.04 -11.58
CA HIS A 37 -7.86 -0.79 -10.39
C HIS A 37 -9.25 -0.91 -9.72
N PRO A 38 -9.65 -2.12 -9.36
CA PRO A 38 -11.04 -2.39 -8.98
C PRO A 38 -11.57 -1.63 -7.78
N THR A 39 -10.75 -1.12 -6.84
CA THR A 39 -11.26 -0.28 -5.73
C THR A 39 -10.13 0.45 -4.97
N PRO A 40 -9.48 1.48 -5.52
CA PRO A 40 -8.62 2.30 -4.70
C PRO A 40 -9.45 2.97 -3.59
N LYS A 41 -9.02 2.86 -2.35
CA LYS A 41 -9.66 3.57 -1.24
C LYS A 41 -9.25 5.05 -1.29
N PRO A 42 -10.12 5.99 -0.94
CA PRO A 42 -9.74 7.38 -0.78
C PRO A 42 -8.55 7.50 0.19
N LEU A 43 -7.52 8.25 -0.18
CA LEU A 43 -6.30 8.38 0.63
C LEU A 43 -6.59 8.91 2.03
N ASP A 44 -7.57 9.78 2.17
CA ASP A 44 -7.97 10.33 3.46
C ASP A 44 -8.56 9.29 4.43
N ALA A 45 -9.07 8.16 3.93
CA ALA A 45 -9.47 7.04 4.81
C ALA A 45 -8.30 6.55 5.68
N PHE A 46 -7.08 6.63 5.16
CA PHE A 46 -5.84 6.29 5.87
C PHE A 46 -5.15 7.53 6.43
N GLY A 47 -5.14 8.63 5.69
CA GLY A 47 -4.46 9.87 6.07
C GLY A 47 -5.01 10.50 7.35
N ILE A 48 -6.33 10.48 7.54
CA ILE A 48 -6.98 11.03 8.74
C ILE A 48 -6.47 10.33 10.01
N PRO A 49 -6.58 8.99 10.17
CA PRO A 49 -6.09 8.32 11.37
C PRO A 49 -4.56 8.43 11.52
N MET A 50 -3.80 8.46 10.42
CA MET A 50 -2.36 8.70 10.49
C MET A 50 -2.03 10.06 11.11
N ARG A 51 -2.70 11.12 10.66
CA ARG A 51 -2.49 12.47 11.22
C ARG A 51 -2.89 12.55 12.68
N GLN A 52 -3.91 11.80 13.09
CA GLN A 52 -4.39 11.81 14.48
C GLN A 52 -3.50 11.07 15.46
N HIS A 53 -2.90 9.96 15.04
CA HIS A 53 -2.30 8.99 15.97
C HIS A 53 -0.83 8.67 15.71
N VAL A 54 -0.27 9.10 14.58
CA VAL A 54 1.11 8.83 14.20
C VAL A 54 1.83 10.14 13.96
N ALA A 55 2.90 10.42 14.70
CA ALA A 55 3.74 11.59 14.47
C ALA A 55 4.38 11.54 13.06
N ARG A 56 4.76 12.72 12.52
CA ARG A 56 5.54 12.75 11.26
C ARG A 56 6.83 11.94 11.42
N GLY A 57 7.19 11.16 10.40
CA GLY A 57 8.29 10.20 10.44
C GLY A 57 7.98 8.90 11.20
N GLY A 58 6.84 8.83 11.88
CA GLY A 58 6.40 7.62 12.57
C GLY A 58 6.02 6.50 11.61
N LEU A 59 5.87 5.30 12.16
CA LEU A 59 5.65 4.07 11.42
C LEU A 59 4.18 3.65 11.46
N CYS A 60 3.66 3.29 10.30
CA CYS A 60 2.40 2.59 10.11
C CYS A 60 2.68 1.17 9.58
N TYR A 61 1.86 0.21 9.96
CA TYR A 61 1.92 -1.16 9.46
C TYR A 61 0.61 -1.51 8.75
N GLU A 62 0.72 -2.05 7.54
CA GLU A 62 -0.41 -2.46 6.70
C GLU A 62 -0.21 -3.89 6.20
N PRO A 63 -0.87 -4.88 6.81
CA PRO A 63 -0.69 -6.29 6.44
C PRO A 63 -1.46 -6.71 5.17
N PHE A 64 -2.31 -5.86 4.60
CA PHE A 64 -3.17 -6.17 3.45
C PHE A 64 -3.24 -4.99 2.49
N CYS A 65 -2.08 -4.56 1.97
CA CYS A 65 -1.97 -3.26 1.31
C CYS A 65 -2.67 -3.17 -0.05
N GLY A 66 -2.96 -4.28 -0.70
CA GLY A 66 -3.56 -4.27 -2.03
C GLY A 66 -2.78 -3.38 -3.00
N SER A 67 -3.48 -2.48 -3.67
CA SER A 67 -2.89 -1.49 -4.58
C SER A 67 -2.15 -0.33 -3.89
N GLY A 68 -1.84 -0.40 -2.60
CA GLY A 68 -0.94 0.51 -1.90
C GLY A 68 -1.55 1.85 -1.46
N SER A 69 -2.87 1.99 -1.32
CA SER A 69 -3.48 3.28 -0.91
C SER A 69 -2.96 3.81 0.42
N GLN A 70 -2.64 2.93 1.38
CA GLN A 70 -2.05 3.35 2.64
C GLN A 70 -0.60 3.82 2.48
N ILE A 71 0.16 3.23 1.55
CA ILE A 71 1.52 3.66 1.21
C ILE A 71 1.48 5.09 0.67
N MET A 72 0.59 5.38 -0.29
CA MET A 72 0.39 6.73 -0.84
C MET A 72 -0.03 7.72 0.26
N ALA A 73 -0.96 7.33 1.12
CA ALA A 73 -1.37 8.17 2.24
C ALA A 73 -0.22 8.45 3.22
N GLY A 74 0.63 7.48 3.48
CA GLY A 74 1.82 7.63 4.31
C GLY A 74 2.80 8.62 3.71
N GLU A 75 3.12 8.48 2.43
CA GLU A 75 4.00 9.40 1.69
C GLU A 75 3.48 10.84 1.75
N ALA A 76 2.21 11.04 1.36
CA ALA A 76 1.56 12.35 1.37
C ALA A 76 1.54 13.03 2.74
N ASN A 77 1.51 12.25 3.82
CA ASN A 77 1.47 12.76 5.18
C ASN A 77 2.83 12.70 5.90
N GLY A 78 3.90 12.26 5.25
CA GLY A 78 5.25 12.15 5.83
C GLY A 78 5.34 11.10 6.94
N ARG A 79 4.71 9.94 6.75
CA ARG A 79 4.80 8.75 7.62
C ARG A 79 5.43 7.62 6.84
N ARG A 80 6.14 6.74 7.53
CA ARG A 80 6.67 5.52 6.94
C ARG A 80 5.60 4.44 7.01
N VAL A 81 5.44 3.67 5.92
CA VAL A 81 4.50 2.55 5.89
C VAL A 81 5.26 1.27 5.60
N PHE A 82 5.13 0.29 6.47
CA PHE A 82 5.56 -1.08 6.23
C PHE A 82 4.33 -1.87 5.81
N ALA A 83 4.34 -2.35 4.60
CA ALA A 83 3.20 -2.99 4.00
C ALA A 83 3.51 -4.43 3.58
N MET A 84 2.50 -5.26 3.61
CA MET A 84 2.54 -6.64 3.11
C MET A 84 1.35 -6.86 2.18
N GLU A 85 1.57 -7.70 1.19
CA GLU A 85 0.54 -8.17 0.27
C GLU A 85 0.88 -9.59 -0.17
N ILE A 86 -0.12 -10.46 -0.26
CA ILE A 86 0.06 -11.85 -0.65
C ILE A 86 0.13 -12.01 -2.18
N SER A 87 -0.53 -11.12 -2.92
CA SER A 87 -0.55 -11.14 -4.38
C SER A 87 0.63 -10.35 -4.96
N PRO A 88 1.59 -11.00 -5.66
CA PRO A 88 2.70 -10.30 -6.29
C PRO A 88 2.25 -9.22 -7.28
N ALA A 89 1.18 -9.46 -8.04
CA ALA A 89 0.67 -8.49 -9.00
C ALA A 89 0.17 -7.19 -8.31
N TYR A 90 -0.42 -7.28 -7.13
CA TYR A 90 -0.77 -6.07 -6.36
C TYR A 90 0.44 -5.36 -5.79
N ILE A 91 1.52 -6.07 -5.48
CA ILE A 91 2.79 -5.43 -5.10
C ILE A 91 3.33 -4.60 -6.26
N ASP A 92 3.36 -5.16 -7.47
CA ASP A 92 3.83 -4.44 -8.65
C ASP A 92 2.99 -3.18 -8.90
N VAL A 93 1.67 -3.28 -8.84
CA VAL A 93 0.75 -2.14 -8.92
C VAL A 93 1.04 -1.08 -7.85
N ALA A 94 1.25 -1.49 -6.60
CA ALA A 94 1.51 -0.56 -5.51
C ALA A 94 2.85 0.18 -5.70
N VAL A 95 3.89 -0.53 -6.18
CA VAL A 95 5.20 0.06 -6.48
C VAL A 95 5.11 1.03 -7.65
N GLU A 96 4.47 0.64 -8.76
CA GLU A 96 4.29 1.50 -9.92
C GLU A 96 3.54 2.80 -9.55
N ARG A 97 2.47 2.69 -8.80
CA ARG A 97 1.72 3.86 -8.32
C ARG A 97 2.58 4.79 -7.47
N TRP A 98 3.36 4.22 -6.54
CA TRP A 98 4.24 5.02 -5.70
C TRP A 98 5.33 5.72 -6.51
N GLN A 99 5.93 5.04 -7.50
CA GLN A 99 6.90 5.64 -8.40
C GLN A 99 6.27 6.78 -9.23
N ALA A 100 5.08 6.57 -9.76
CA ALA A 100 4.36 7.58 -10.52
C ALA A 100 4.00 8.82 -9.68
N ASP A 101 3.57 8.60 -8.43
CA ASP A 101 3.17 9.69 -7.53
C ASP A 101 4.37 10.50 -7.00
N THR A 102 5.49 9.83 -6.73
CA THR A 102 6.66 10.45 -6.10
C THR A 102 7.75 10.89 -7.07
N GLY A 103 7.76 10.35 -8.28
CA GLY A 103 8.85 10.53 -9.24
C GLY A 103 10.17 9.87 -8.81
N ARG A 104 10.14 8.93 -7.87
CA ARG A 104 11.31 8.22 -7.34
C ARG A 104 11.28 6.75 -7.72
N ASP A 105 12.46 6.14 -7.89
CA ASP A 105 12.58 4.70 -8.09
C ASP A 105 12.41 3.96 -6.76
N ALA A 106 11.64 2.87 -6.78
CA ALA A 106 11.62 1.90 -5.70
C ALA A 106 12.88 1.03 -5.79
N ILE A 107 13.54 0.83 -4.66
CA ILE A 107 14.82 0.14 -4.56
C ILE A 107 14.63 -1.17 -3.79
N LEU A 108 15.13 -2.28 -4.38
CA LEU A 108 15.14 -3.57 -3.71
C LEU A 108 16.15 -3.56 -2.56
N GLU A 109 15.67 -3.82 -1.36
CA GLU A 109 16.53 -3.94 -0.18
C GLU A 109 17.52 -5.10 -0.36
N GLY A 110 18.76 -4.85 0.00
CA GLY A 110 19.83 -5.85 0.01
C GLY A 110 20.76 -5.81 -1.21
N ASP A 111 20.30 -5.47 -2.41
CA ASP A 111 21.15 -5.36 -3.60
C ASP A 111 21.11 -3.99 -4.30
N GLY A 112 20.19 -3.13 -3.93
CA GLY A 112 20.10 -1.75 -4.42
C GLY A 112 19.57 -1.59 -5.84
N ARG A 113 19.10 -2.66 -6.49
CA ARG A 113 18.48 -2.57 -7.83
C ARG A 113 17.16 -1.83 -7.78
N THR A 114 16.88 -1.08 -8.84
CA THR A 114 15.56 -0.46 -9.01
C THR A 114 14.50 -1.50 -9.37
N PHE A 115 13.23 -1.16 -9.11
CA PHE A 115 12.10 -1.98 -9.54
C PHE A 115 12.13 -2.26 -11.05
N GLY A 116 12.44 -1.25 -11.88
CA GLY A 116 12.58 -1.41 -13.32
C GLY A 116 13.66 -2.42 -13.71
N GLN A 117 14.83 -2.39 -13.07
CA GLN A 117 15.90 -3.36 -13.32
C GLN A 117 15.48 -4.80 -12.98
N VAL A 118 14.86 -4.98 -11.82
CA VAL A 118 14.35 -6.30 -11.40
C VAL A 118 13.26 -6.80 -12.34
N ARG A 119 12.38 -5.92 -12.78
CA ARG A 119 11.30 -6.23 -13.72
C ARG A 119 11.86 -6.68 -15.07
N THR A 120 12.78 -5.91 -15.65
CA THR A 120 13.43 -6.26 -16.93
C THR A 120 14.14 -7.62 -16.86
N GLU A 121 14.85 -7.91 -15.76
CA GLU A 121 15.51 -9.21 -15.56
C GLU A 121 14.52 -10.38 -15.52
N ARG A 122 13.34 -10.17 -14.91
CA ARG A 122 12.34 -11.24 -14.70
C ARG A 122 11.42 -11.46 -15.90
N LEU A 123 11.05 -10.40 -16.58
CA LEU A 123 10.05 -10.42 -17.66
C LEU A 123 10.65 -10.31 -19.06
N GLY A 124 11.93 -9.91 -19.19
CA GLY A 124 12.59 -9.72 -20.50
C GLY A 124 11.83 -8.72 -21.35
N ASP A 125 11.51 -9.09 -22.61
CA ASP A 125 10.82 -8.22 -23.57
C ASP A 125 9.39 -7.79 -23.14
N ASN A 126 8.84 -8.42 -22.09
CA ASN A 126 7.52 -8.06 -21.55
C ASN A 126 7.63 -7.07 -20.37
N ALA A 127 8.81 -6.50 -20.11
CA ALA A 127 9.03 -5.62 -18.96
C ALA A 127 8.21 -4.32 -19.02
N ASP A 128 7.84 -3.85 -20.19
CA ASP A 128 7.08 -2.61 -20.40
C ASP A 128 5.55 -2.81 -20.32
N ALA A 129 5.08 -4.06 -20.19
CA ALA A 129 3.66 -4.30 -20.02
C ALA A 129 3.20 -3.78 -18.64
N PRO A 130 2.06 -3.07 -18.55
CA PRO A 130 1.52 -2.63 -17.27
C PRO A 130 1.23 -3.84 -16.38
N ALA A 131 1.34 -3.67 -15.06
CA ALA A 131 0.96 -4.72 -14.12
C ALA A 131 -0.56 -4.92 -14.21
N ASP A 132 -0.99 -6.07 -14.72
CA ASP A 132 -2.40 -6.43 -14.73
C ASP A 132 -2.91 -6.61 -13.31
N ALA A 133 -4.03 -5.96 -12.98
CA ALA A 133 -4.71 -6.20 -11.72
C ALA A 133 -5.10 -7.70 -11.65
N PRO A 134 -4.78 -8.39 -10.54
CA PRO A 134 -5.08 -9.80 -10.43
C PRO A 134 -6.59 -10.05 -10.54
N ASP A 135 -6.94 -11.11 -11.23
CA ASP A 135 -8.32 -11.60 -11.31
C ASP A 135 -8.83 -11.84 -9.88
N LYS A 136 -9.96 -11.24 -9.56
CA LYS A 136 -10.57 -11.35 -8.22
C LYS A 136 -11.07 -12.75 -7.90
N ASP A 137 -11.32 -13.54 -8.92
CA ASP A 137 -11.87 -14.90 -8.85
C ASP A 137 -10.77 -15.97 -9.01
N ALA A 138 -9.50 -15.57 -9.18
CA ALA A 138 -8.39 -16.50 -9.20
C ALA A 138 -8.13 -17.05 -7.80
N ASP A 139 -8.33 -18.33 -7.60
CA ASP A 139 -7.91 -19.04 -6.40
C ASP A 139 -6.40 -18.80 -6.17
N PRO A 140 -5.96 -18.48 -4.93
CA PRO A 140 -4.56 -18.28 -4.65
C PRO A 140 -3.78 -19.55 -5.00
N GLU A 141 -2.77 -19.39 -5.86
CA GLU A 141 -1.86 -20.49 -6.21
C GLU A 141 -1.31 -21.12 -4.91
N PRO A 142 -1.40 -22.45 -4.74
CA PRO A 142 -1.00 -23.08 -3.48
C PRO A 142 0.46 -22.82 -3.20
N ALA A 143 0.75 -22.30 -2.02
CA ALA A 143 2.10 -21.93 -1.57
C ALA A 143 3.08 -23.08 -1.88
N ARG A 144 4.11 -22.80 -2.68
CA ARG A 144 5.17 -23.76 -2.98
C ARG A 144 5.82 -24.21 -1.67
N LYS A 145 5.65 -25.49 -1.35
CA LYS A 145 6.31 -26.09 -0.19
C LYS A 145 7.84 -25.88 -0.33
N PRO A 146 8.53 -25.45 0.72
CA PRO A 146 9.98 -25.36 0.68
C PRO A 146 10.54 -26.74 0.33
N LYS A 147 11.43 -26.81 -0.67
CA LYS A 147 12.16 -28.04 -0.98
C LYS A 147 12.97 -28.38 0.28
N SER A 148 12.71 -29.54 0.87
CA SER A 148 13.53 -30.04 1.97
C SER A 148 14.96 -30.21 1.43
N ALA A 149 15.88 -29.50 2.05
CA ALA A 149 17.30 -29.77 1.82
C ALA A 149 17.60 -31.17 2.35
N ALA A 150 18.09 -32.02 1.48
CA ALA A 150 18.67 -33.33 1.83
C ALA A 150 20.10 -33.12 2.30
#